data_ca9f9693937661703f971e023ba3dd1d
#
_entry.id   ca9f9693937661703f971e023ba3dd1d
#
_cell.length_a   1.000
_cell.length_b   1.000
_cell.length_c   1.000
_cell.angle_alpha   90.00
_cell.angle_beta   90.00
_cell.angle_gamma   90.00
#
_symmetry.space_group_name_H-M   'P 1'
#
loop_
_entity.id
_entity.type
_entity.pdbx_description
1 polymer ?
#
loop_
_entity_poly.entity_id
_entity_poly.type
_entity_poly.pdbx_seq_one_letter_code
_entity_poly.pdbx_strand_id
1 'polypeptide(L)'
;KHDEQNRVWIGLAKETAHQLGTPTSSLLGWIEYLRSQDVDQTAVEEMNKDLTHLMKIVDRFSKIGSETPLTPANINEVVGESVMYFRKRIPRNVTLDYNGLAIAPVQANINAALFEWVVENLMKNSLDALQGHGAIDVRISSDDRSVMIDVKDTGKGIPKSNWKRIFEPGFTTKTRGWGLGLSLSRRIVEEYHQGKIAVIDSEIGKGTTIRITLK
;
A
#
# COMPACT_ATOMS: atom_id res chain seq x y z
N LYS A 1 21.88 -17.27 -2.42
CA LYS A 1 21.78 -15.98 -1.65
C LYS A 1 20.40 -15.32 -1.76
N HIS A 2 19.79 -15.25 -2.95
CA HIS A 2 18.46 -14.62 -3.12
C HIS A 2 17.34 -15.44 -2.47
N ASP A 3 17.43 -16.76 -2.58
CA ASP A 3 16.46 -17.73 -2.03
C ASP A 3 16.50 -17.78 -0.49
N GLU A 4 17.67 -17.65 0.08
CA GLU A 4 17.89 -17.70 1.52
C GLU A 4 17.37 -16.43 2.22
N GLN A 5 17.64 -15.27 1.64
CA GLN A 5 17.06 -14.00 2.09
C GLN A 5 15.53 -14.01 1.98
N ASN A 6 14.99 -14.63 0.93
CA ASN A 6 13.56 -14.77 0.70
C ASN A 6 12.87 -15.62 1.79
N ARG A 7 13.49 -16.74 2.19
CA ARG A 7 12.99 -17.63 3.25
C ARG A 7 12.99 -16.95 4.63
N VAL A 8 14.05 -16.22 4.94
CA VAL A 8 14.14 -15.45 6.19
C VAL A 8 13.04 -14.40 6.26
N TRP A 9 12.77 -13.71 5.14
CA TRP A 9 11.71 -12.70 5.05
C TRP A 9 10.32 -13.29 5.27
N ILE A 10 10.04 -14.42 4.61
CA ILE A 10 8.75 -15.12 4.75
C ILE A 10 8.57 -15.60 6.19
N GLY A 11 9.62 -16.17 6.78
CA GLY A 11 9.60 -16.62 8.17
C GLY A 11 9.32 -15.47 9.13
N LEU A 12 10.02 -14.35 8.97
CA LEU A 12 9.84 -13.17 9.82
C LEU A 12 8.44 -12.57 9.67
N ALA A 13 7.93 -12.48 8.46
CA ALA A 13 6.59 -11.95 8.21
C ALA A 13 5.50 -12.82 8.85
N LYS A 14 5.59 -14.15 8.69
CA LYS A 14 4.64 -15.10 9.30
C LYS A 14 4.71 -15.08 10.83
N GLU A 15 5.90 -15.06 11.39
CA GLU A 15 6.10 -15.00 12.84
C GLU A 15 5.56 -13.67 13.41
N THR A 16 5.86 -12.55 12.76
CA THR A 16 5.32 -11.24 13.16
C THR A 16 3.78 -11.22 13.08
N ALA A 17 3.20 -11.78 12.04
CA ALA A 17 1.75 -11.88 11.91
C ALA A 17 1.14 -12.72 13.04
N HIS A 18 1.76 -13.85 13.37
CA HIS A 18 1.31 -14.72 14.46
C HIS A 18 1.39 -14.04 15.82
N GLN A 19 2.53 -13.39 16.11
CA GLN A 19 2.74 -12.70 17.39
C GLN A 19 1.85 -11.46 17.55
N LEU A 20 1.48 -10.77 16.48
CA LEU A 20 0.56 -9.63 16.51
C LEU A 20 -0.92 -10.08 16.54
N GLY A 21 -1.24 -11.24 16.01
CA GLY A 21 -2.62 -11.76 15.96
C GLY A 21 -3.24 -11.96 17.35
N THR A 22 -2.45 -12.44 18.31
CA THR A 22 -2.94 -12.68 19.69
C THR A 22 -3.32 -11.38 20.41
N PRO A 23 -2.47 -10.34 20.49
CA PRO A 23 -2.84 -9.09 21.17
C PRO A 23 -3.93 -8.33 20.43
N THR A 24 -4.02 -8.41 19.09
CA THR A 24 -5.12 -7.79 18.35
C THR A 24 -6.46 -8.44 18.64
N SER A 25 -6.49 -9.76 18.78
CA SER A 25 -7.71 -10.48 19.17
C SER A 25 -8.15 -10.14 20.60
N SER A 26 -7.21 -9.96 21.52
CA SER A 26 -7.49 -9.49 22.87
C SER A 26 -8.06 -8.08 22.90
N LEU A 27 -7.46 -7.16 22.12
CA LEU A 27 -7.96 -5.77 22.00
C LEU A 27 -9.38 -5.73 21.42
N LEU A 28 -9.69 -6.60 20.45
CA LEU A 28 -11.04 -6.71 19.91
C LEU A 28 -12.04 -7.09 21.03
N GLY A 29 -11.70 -8.06 21.87
CA GLY A 29 -12.52 -8.43 23.02
C GLY A 29 -12.77 -7.26 24.00
N TRP A 30 -11.75 -6.44 24.26
CA TRP A 30 -11.90 -5.23 25.08
C TRP A 30 -12.80 -4.19 24.42
N ILE A 31 -12.71 -3.98 23.13
CA ILE A 31 -13.61 -3.07 22.41
C ILE A 31 -15.06 -3.54 22.48
N GLU A 32 -15.32 -4.83 22.30
CA GLU A 32 -16.67 -5.40 22.43
C GLU A 32 -17.20 -5.25 23.89
N TYR A 33 -16.34 -5.43 24.88
CA TYR A 33 -16.70 -5.16 26.26
C TYR A 33 -17.07 -3.69 26.48
N LEU A 34 -16.26 -2.74 25.99
CA LEU A 34 -16.53 -1.30 26.12
C LEU A 34 -17.82 -0.88 25.39
N ARG A 35 -18.18 -1.54 24.28
CA ARG A 35 -19.46 -1.29 23.59
C ARG A 35 -20.68 -1.60 24.49
N SER A 36 -20.54 -2.54 25.41
CA SER A 36 -21.59 -2.91 26.34
C SER A 36 -21.65 -2.01 27.59
N GLN A 37 -20.70 -1.10 27.74
CA GLN A 37 -20.62 -0.19 28.87
C GLN A 37 -21.16 1.22 28.53
N ASP A 38 -21.47 2.00 29.55
CA ASP A 38 -21.88 3.40 29.42
C ASP A 38 -20.63 4.29 29.25
N VAL A 39 -20.02 4.24 28.06
CA VAL A 39 -18.84 5.02 27.66
C VAL A 39 -19.10 5.73 26.34
N ASP A 40 -18.23 6.67 25.99
CA ASP A 40 -18.33 7.38 24.69
C ASP A 40 -18.19 6.39 23.52
N GLN A 41 -19.32 6.07 22.91
CA GLN A 41 -19.37 5.12 21.78
C GLN A 41 -18.61 5.63 20.55
N THR A 42 -18.47 6.96 20.37
CA THR A 42 -17.67 7.53 19.28
C THR A 42 -16.20 7.14 19.43
N ALA A 43 -15.66 7.21 20.65
CA ALA A 43 -14.30 6.78 20.95
C ALA A 43 -14.12 5.27 20.71
N VAL A 44 -15.09 4.45 21.12
CA VAL A 44 -15.07 2.99 20.91
C VAL A 44 -15.07 2.65 19.42
N GLU A 45 -15.85 3.36 18.60
CA GLU A 45 -15.87 3.17 17.14
C GLU A 45 -14.55 3.54 16.49
N GLU A 46 -13.91 4.64 16.90
CA GLU A 46 -12.58 5.02 16.37
C GLU A 46 -11.51 3.99 16.76
N MET A 47 -11.52 3.50 18.00
CA MET A 47 -10.63 2.42 18.44
C MET A 47 -10.84 1.15 17.61
N ASN A 48 -12.09 0.81 17.32
CA ASN A 48 -12.41 -0.37 16.50
C ASN A 48 -11.93 -0.21 15.05
N LYS A 49 -12.00 1.00 14.48
CA LYS A 49 -11.46 1.28 13.14
C LYS A 49 -9.96 1.09 13.09
N ASP A 50 -9.24 1.61 14.10
CA ASP A 50 -7.79 1.47 14.18
C ASP A 50 -7.36 0.01 14.38
N LEU A 51 -8.07 -0.73 15.23
CA LEU A 51 -7.80 -2.15 15.42
C LEU A 51 -8.11 -2.96 14.15
N THR A 52 -9.20 -2.66 13.46
CA THR A 52 -9.54 -3.29 12.19
C THR A 52 -8.45 -3.04 11.13
N HIS A 53 -7.89 -1.83 11.11
CA HIS A 53 -6.78 -1.52 10.22
C HIS A 53 -5.52 -2.32 10.59
N LEU A 54 -5.19 -2.43 11.88
CA LEU A 54 -4.07 -3.24 12.37
C LEU A 54 -4.24 -4.72 12.00
N MET A 55 -5.45 -5.27 12.15
CA MET A 55 -5.76 -6.65 11.77
C MET A 55 -5.58 -6.89 10.27
N LYS A 56 -5.97 -5.92 9.42
CA LYS A 56 -5.69 -5.97 7.96
C LYS A 56 -4.20 -6.05 7.68
N ILE A 57 -3.38 -5.29 8.39
CA ILE A 57 -1.91 -5.33 8.25
C ILE A 57 -1.39 -6.72 8.63
N VAL A 58 -1.82 -7.27 9.76
CA VAL A 58 -1.43 -8.62 10.23
C VAL A 58 -1.82 -9.68 9.20
N ASP A 59 -3.05 -9.63 8.67
CA ASP A 59 -3.53 -10.54 7.63
C ASP A 59 -2.68 -10.45 6.35
N ARG A 60 -2.33 -9.24 5.92
CA ARG A 60 -1.43 -9.03 4.77
C ARG A 60 -0.06 -9.67 4.98
N PHE A 61 0.52 -9.54 6.18
CA PHE A 61 1.79 -10.20 6.52
C PHE A 61 1.68 -11.72 6.52
N SER A 62 0.57 -12.28 6.98
CA SER A 62 0.34 -13.73 6.98
C SER A 62 0.25 -14.33 5.57
N LYS A 63 -0.18 -13.54 4.59
CA LYS A 63 -0.28 -13.92 3.18
C LYS A 63 1.06 -13.93 2.45
N ILE A 64 2.08 -13.29 3.01
CA ILE A 64 3.44 -13.32 2.42
C ILE A 64 4.00 -14.74 2.48
N GLY A 65 4.38 -15.29 1.32
CA GLY A 65 4.89 -16.65 1.20
C GLY A 65 3.85 -17.75 1.26
N SER A 66 2.55 -17.39 1.20
CA SER A 66 1.45 -18.33 0.99
C SER A 66 1.03 -18.33 -0.49
N GLU A 67 0.37 -19.39 -0.94
CA GLU A 67 -0.33 -19.34 -2.22
C GLU A 67 -1.45 -18.30 -2.12
N THR A 68 -1.38 -17.27 -2.92
CA THR A 68 -2.36 -16.19 -2.96
C THR A 68 -3.09 -16.24 -4.29
N PRO A 69 -4.31 -16.78 -4.32
CA PRO A 69 -5.07 -16.86 -5.56
C PRO A 69 -5.38 -15.45 -6.07
N LEU A 70 -5.23 -15.28 -7.39
CA LEU A 70 -5.68 -14.09 -8.09
C LEU A 70 -7.12 -14.29 -8.54
N THR A 71 -7.95 -13.30 -8.32
CA THR A 71 -9.37 -13.31 -8.74
C THR A 71 -9.67 -12.07 -9.57
N PRO A 72 -10.60 -12.15 -10.54
CA PRO A 72 -11.07 -10.99 -11.26
C PRO A 72 -11.59 -9.93 -10.29
N ALA A 73 -11.10 -8.70 -10.41
CA ALA A 73 -11.51 -7.59 -9.56
C ALA A 73 -11.60 -6.29 -10.35
N ASN A 74 -12.51 -5.41 -9.94
CA ASN A 74 -12.62 -4.05 -10.48
C ASN A 74 -11.51 -3.17 -9.86
N ILE A 75 -10.51 -2.85 -10.65
CA ILE A 75 -9.35 -2.07 -10.21
C ILE A 75 -9.76 -0.66 -9.75
N ASN A 76 -10.79 -0.07 -10.38
CA ASN A 76 -11.29 1.24 -9.99
C ASN A 76 -11.81 1.23 -8.54
N GLU A 77 -12.49 0.17 -8.13
CA GLU A 77 -13.00 0.03 -6.75
C GLU A 77 -11.86 -0.20 -5.76
N VAL A 78 -10.99 -1.19 -6.04
CA VAL A 78 -9.89 -1.56 -5.14
C VAL A 78 -8.93 -0.38 -4.89
N VAL A 79 -8.53 0.32 -5.95
CA VAL A 79 -7.69 1.52 -5.82
C VAL A 79 -8.48 2.66 -5.16
N GLY A 80 -9.76 2.80 -5.50
CA GLY A 80 -10.65 3.82 -4.94
C GLY A 80 -10.80 3.71 -3.43
N GLU A 81 -10.93 2.52 -2.88
CA GLU A 81 -11.00 2.30 -1.43
C GLU A 81 -9.74 2.79 -0.72
N SER A 82 -8.56 2.48 -1.26
CA SER A 82 -7.29 2.98 -0.74
C SER A 82 -7.20 4.50 -0.82
N VAL A 83 -7.60 5.10 -1.94
CA VAL A 83 -7.62 6.56 -2.12
C VAL A 83 -8.56 7.23 -1.12
N MET A 84 -9.77 6.69 -0.94
CA MET A 84 -10.75 7.24 0.03
C MET A 84 -10.27 7.14 1.47
N TYR A 85 -9.58 6.05 1.82
CA TYR A 85 -8.97 5.89 3.13
C TYR A 85 -7.90 6.96 3.39
N PHE A 86 -7.01 7.21 2.41
CA PHE A 86 -5.96 8.22 2.50
C PHE A 86 -6.51 9.64 2.52
N ARG A 87 -7.51 9.95 1.70
CA ARG A 87 -8.09 11.30 1.57
C ARG A 87 -8.56 11.89 2.90
N LYS A 88 -9.00 11.06 3.83
CA LYS A 88 -9.42 11.46 5.18
C LYS A 88 -8.26 11.75 6.14
N ARG A 89 -7.03 11.37 5.78
CA ARG A 89 -5.86 11.36 6.66
C ARG A 89 -4.69 12.22 6.17
N ILE A 90 -4.77 12.74 4.97
CA ILE A 90 -3.73 13.63 4.42
C ILE A 90 -3.82 15.03 5.04
N PRO A 91 -2.68 15.75 5.16
CA PRO A 91 -2.66 17.14 5.60
C PRO A 91 -3.50 18.04 4.69
N ARG A 92 -4.04 19.12 5.24
CA ARG A 92 -4.90 20.07 4.49
C ARG A 92 -4.20 20.72 3.28
N ASN A 93 -2.87 20.81 3.31
CA ASN A 93 -2.07 21.41 2.24
C ASN A 93 -1.63 20.38 1.18
N VAL A 94 -2.19 19.17 1.21
CA VAL A 94 -1.96 18.13 0.23
C VAL A 94 -3.26 17.82 -0.50
N THR A 95 -3.23 17.82 -1.83
CA THR A 95 -4.35 17.36 -2.65
C THR A 95 -4.14 15.91 -3.08
N LEU A 96 -5.22 15.17 -3.22
CA LEU A 96 -5.22 13.79 -3.70
C LEU A 96 -6.31 13.62 -4.75
N ASP A 97 -5.90 13.53 -6.01
CA ASP A 97 -6.76 13.32 -7.17
C ASP A 97 -6.78 11.86 -7.60
N TYR A 98 -7.92 11.42 -8.11
CA TYR A 98 -8.14 10.06 -8.57
C TYR A 98 -9.12 10.02 -9.75
N ASN A 99 -8.69 9.44 -10.88
CA ASN A 99 -9.52 9.38 -12.08
C ASN A 99 -10.48 8.17 -12.15
N GLY A 100 -10.30 7.16 -11.30
CA GLY A 100 -11.02 5.89 -11.43
C GLY A 100 -12.54 5.98 -11.28
N LEU A 101 -13.05 7.08 -10.70
CA LEU A 101 -14.49 7.35 -10.62
C LEU A 101 -15.07 7.91 -11.94
N ALA A 102 -14.22 8.41 -12.84
CA ALA A 102 -14.60 9.08 -14.08
C ALA A 102 -14.37 8.24 -15.34
N ILE A 103 -13.80 7.04 -15.20
CA ILE A 103 -13.53 6.12 -16.31
C ILE A 103 -14.35 4.84 -16.18
N ALA A 104 -14.50 4.11 -17.28
CA ALA A 104 -15.15 2.80 -17.28
C ALA A 104 -14.43 1.82 -16.35
N PRO A 105 -15.14 0.85 -15.72
CA PRO A 105 -14.54 -0.17 -14.88
C PRO A 105 -13.46 -0.97 -15.61
N VAL A 106 -12.29 -1.07 -15.00
CA VAL A 106 -11.14 -1.83 -15.51
C VAL A 106 -11.00 -3.10 -14.68
N GLN A 107 -10.97 -4.25 -15.33
CA GLN A 107 -10.84 -5.56 -14.68
C GLN A 107 -9.41 -6.08 -14.78
N ALA A 108 -8.91 -6.65 -13.70
CA ALA A 108 -7.66 -7.43 -13.69
C ALA A 108 -7.74 -8.55 -12.65
N ASN A 109 -6.92 -9.59 -12.86
CA ASN A 109 -6.78 -10.66 -11.87
C ASN A 109 -5.80 -10.23 -10.79
N ILE A 110 -6.28 -10.01 -9.58
CA ILE A 110 -5.47 -9.59 -8.44
C ILE A 110 -5.87 -10.30 -7.14
N ASN A 111 -4.98 -10.29 -6.17
CA ASN A 111 -5.33 -10.44 -4.77
C ASN A 111 -5.59 -9.04 -4.20
N ALA A 112 -6.85 -8.68 -4.01
CA ALA A 112 -7.27 -7.33 -3.63
C ALA A 112 -6.54 -6.81 -2.38
N ALA A 113 -6.44 -7.63 -1.32
CA ALA A 113 -5.81 -7.22 -0.06
C ALA A 113 -4.31 -6.89 -0.21
N LEU A 114 -3.58 -7.68 -0.99
CA LEU A 114 -2.16 -7.41 -1.27
C LEU A 114 -2.00 -6.22 -2.23
N PHE A 115 -2.91 -6.08 -3.20
CA PHE A 115 -2.85 -4.99 -4.16
C PHE A 115 -3.18 -3.63 -3.50
N GLU A 116 -4.20 -3.57 -2.65
CA GLU A 116 -4.48 -2.41 -1.80
C GLU A 116 -3.24 -1.99 -1.01
N TRP A 117 -2.52 -2.96 -0.42
CA TRP A 117 -1.31 -2.67 0.32
C TRP A 117 -0.22 -2.00 -0.53
N VAL A 118 -0.05 -2.45 -1.77
CA VAL A 118 0.87 -1.80 -2.71
C VAL A 118 0.47 -0.34 -2.95
N VAL A 119 -0.80 -0.10 -3.28
CA VAL A 119 -1.32 1.25 -3.56
C VAL A 119 -1.16 2.17 -2.33
N GLU A 120 -1.56 1.70 -1.15
CA GLU A 120 -1.40 2.43 0.11
C GLU A 120 0.07 2.79 0.37
N ASN A 121 0.99 1.84 0.13
CA ASN A 121 2.41 2.07 0.34
C ASN A 121 3.00 3.09 -0.64
N LEU A 122 2.57 3.07 -1.91
CA LEU A 122 2.97 4.08 -2.89
C LEU A 122 2.46 5.47 -2.49
N MET A 123 1.18 5.60 -2.12
CA MET A 123 0.62 6.88 -1.65
C MET A 123 1.32 7.39 -0.39
N LYS A 124 1.64 6.50 0.57
CA LYS A 124 2.40 6.87 1.76
C LYS A 124 3.80 7.39 1.41
N ASN A 125 4.49 6.74 0.47
CA ASN A 125 5.79 7.21 0.01
C ASN A 125 5.70 8.57 -0.69
N SER A 126 4.67 8.79 -1.51
CA SER A 126 4.39 10.08 -2.12
C SER A 126 4.12 11.15 -1.07
N LEU A 127 3.29 10.86 -0.07
CA LEU A 127 3.00 11.79 1.03
C LEU A 127 4.29 12.19 1.80
N ASP A 128 5.16 11.22 2.07
CA ASP A 128 6.44 11.48 2.73
C ASP A 128 7.37 12.36 1.84
N ALA A 129 7.32 12.18 0.51
CA ALA A 129 8.11 12.98 -0.43
C ALA A 129 7.62 14.43 -0.54
N LEU A 130 6.34 14.70 -0.26
CA LEU A 130 5.72 16.02 -0.30
C LEU A 130 6.11 16.91 0.88
N GLN A 131 6.54 16.34 2.01
CA GLN A 131 6.93 17.11 3.20
C GLN A 131 5.83 18.09 3.71
N GLY A 132 4.57 17.69 3.57
CA GLY A 132 3.42 18.39 4.13
C GLY A 132 2.65 19.32 3.16
N HIS A 133 3.10 19.49 1.92
CA HIS A 133 2.38 20.29 0.91
C HIS A 133 2.63 19.77 -0.51
N GLY A 134 1.64 19.86 -1.37
CA GLY A 134 1.73 19.46 -2.78
C GLY A 134 0.55 18.59 -3.22
N ALA A 135 0.76 17.77 -4.24
CA ALA A 135 -0.27 16.97 -4.87
C ALA A 135 0.16 15.51 -5.07
N ILE A 136 -0.80 14.62 -4.91
CA ILE A 136 -0.73 13.22 -5.32
C ILE A 136 -1.82 13.00 -6.36
N ASP A 137 -1.49 12.39 -7.49
CA ASP A 137 -2.43 12.06 -8.56
C ASP A 137 -2.34 10.55 -8.84
N VAL A 138 -3.45 9.85 -8.64
CA VAL A 138 -3.58 8.41 -8.88
C VAL A 138 -4.41 8.21 -10.13
N ARG A 139 -3.82 7.59 -11.16
CA ARG A 139 -4.47 7.38 -12.45
C ARG A 139 -4.49 5.92 -12.85
N ILE A 140 -5.65 5.46 -13.28
CA ILE A 140 -5.82 4.17 -13.93
C ILE A 140 -5.97 4.42 -15.43
N SER A 141 -5.29 3.62 -16.22
CA SER A 141 -5.46 3.51 -17.66
C SER A 141 -5.32 2.05 -18.09
N SER A 142 -5.86 1.70 -19.24
CA SER A 142 -5.74 0.37 -19.80
C SER A 142 -5.60 0.44 -21.31
N ASP A 143 -4.90 -0.54 -21.86
CA ASP A 143 -4.90 -0.86 -23.27
C ASP A 143 -5.37 -2.32 -23.47
N ASP A 144 -5.29 -2.85 -24.69
CA ASP A 144 -5.74 -4.20 -25.02
C ASP A 144 -4.99 -5.33 -24.28
N ARG A 145 -3.86 -5.02 -23.64
CA ARG A 145 -2.95 -6.02 -23.06
C ARG A 145 -2.61 -5.77 -21.60
N SER A 146 -2.85 -4.57 -21.10
CA SER A 146 -2.31 -4.15 -19.81
C SER A 146 -3.23 -3.17 -19.11
N VAL A 147 -3.21 -3.25 -17.79
CA VAL A 147 -3.77 -2.25 -16.89
C VAL A 147 -2.62 -1.52 -16.22
N MET A 148 -2.63 -0.21 -16.26
CA MET A 148 -1.60 0.64 -15.66
C MET A 148 -2.20 1.49 -14.55
N ILE A 149 -1.52 1.52 -13.42
CA ILE A 149 -1.84 2.37 -12.28
C ILE A 149 -0.63 3.26 -12.00
N ASP A 150 -0.78 4.55 -12.18
CA ASP A 150 0.23 5.57 -11.94
C ASP A 150 -0.06 6.28 -10.61
N VAL A 151 0.94 6.34 -9.74
CA VAL A 151 0.95 7.19 -8.56
C VAL A 151 2.00 8.25 -8.76
N LYS A 152 1.55 9.48 -8.98
CA LYS A 152 2.39 10.66 -9.20
C LYS A 152 2.33 11.58 -8.01
N ASP A 153 3.47 12.10 -7.60
CA ASP A 153 3.58 13.16 -6.60
C ASP A 153 4.36 14.37 -7.13
N THR A 154 4.20 15.50 -6.49
CA THR A 154 4.96 16.74 -6.73
C THR A 154 6.06 16.94 -5.67
N GLY A 155 6.58 15.85 -5.10
CA GLY A 155 7.54 15.88 -4.01
C GLY A 155 8.98 16.13 -4.44
N LYS A 156 9.92 15.73 -3.57
CA LYS A 156 11.35 15.99 -3.73
C LYS A 156 12.01 15.34 -4.94
N GLY A 157 11.36 14.34 -5.57
CA GLY A 157 11.93 13.59 -6.68
C GLY A 157 13.00 12.58 -6.25
N ILE A 158 13.43 11.76 -7.21
CA ILE A 158 14.39 10.67 -7.03
C ILE A 158 15.48 10.78 -8.10
N PRO A 159 16.77 10.83 -7.74
CA PRO A 159 17.85 10.80 -8.70
C PRO A 159 17.79 9.55 -9.59
N LYS A 160 18.07 9.68 -10.88
CA LYS A 160 17.97 8.59 -11.85
C LYS A 160 18.79 7.35 -11.47
N SER A 161 19.93 7.55 -10.81
CA SER A 161 20.77 6.47 -10.25
C SER A 161 20.06 5.60 -9.21
N ASN A 162 19.03 6.14 -8.54
CA ASN A 162 18.29 5.46 -7.48
C ASN A 162 16.97 4.83 -7.94
N TRP A 163 16.51 5.04 -9.17
CA TRP A 163 15.22 4.53 -9.66
C TRP A 163 15.04 3.02 -9.52
N LYS A 164 16.08 2.25 -9.69
CA LYS A 164 16.06 0.79 -9.47
C LYS A 164 16.29 0.45 -8.00
N ARG A 165 17.20 1.19 -7.35
CA ARG A 165 17.63 0.92 -5.98
C ARG A 165 16.56 1.14 -4.93
N ILE A 166 15.60 2.04 -5.16
CA ILE A 166 14.48 2.28 -4.21
C ILE A 166 13.62 1.03 -3.97
N PHE A 167 13.70 0.04 -4.87
CA PHE A 167 13.03 -1.24 -4.74
C PHE A 167 13.91 -2.34 -4.12
N GLU A 168 15.15 -2.05 -3.75
CA GLU A 168 16.02 -2.98 -3.03
C GLU A 168 15.65 -3.02 -1.54
N PRO A 169 15.64 -4.22 -0.91
CA PRO A 169 15.36 -4.33 0.51
C PRO A 169 16.35 -3.52 1.34
N GLY A 170 15.83 -2.74 2.30
CA GLY A 170 16.63 -1.91 3.20
C GLY A 170 17.08 -0.57 2.62
N PHE A 171 16.82 -0.30 1.34
CA PHE A 171 17.12 1.03 0.78
C PHE A 171 16.13 2.07 1.32
N THR A 172 16.64 3.07 2.01
CA THR A 172 15.84 4.19 2.51
C THR A 172 16.65 5.46 2.58
N THR A 173 16.02 6.58 2.26
CA THR A 173 16.56 7.93 2.48
C THR A 173 15.90 8.60 3.69
N LYS A 174 15.05 7.87 4.43
CA LYS A 174 14.30 8.36 5.59
C LYS A 174 15.06 8.06 6.88
N THR A 175 14.96 8.94 7.84
CA THR A 175 15.51 8.74 9.20
C THR A 175 14.73 7.69 10.01
N ARG A 176 13.47 7.44 9.65
CA ARG A 176 12.59 6.43 10.24
C ARG A 176 12.02 5.54 9.15
N GLY A 177 12.05 4.25 9.40
CA GLY A 177 11.55 3.22 8.49
C GLY A 177 12.64 2.23 8.07
N TRP A 178 12.25 1.03 7.75
CA TRP A 178 13.14 -0.12 7.50
C TRP A 178 13.54 -0.27 6.02
N GLY A 179 13.07 0.62 5.14
CA GLY A 179 13.33 0.54 3.71
C GLY A 179 12.69 -0.68 3.02
N LEU A 180 11.59 -1.18 3.56
CA LEU A 180 11.00 -2.45 3.14
C LEU A 180 9.72 -2.28 2.32
N GLY A 181 9.10 -1.10 2.37
CA GLY A 181 7.81 -0.88 1.74
C GLY A 181 7.86 -1.07 0.22
N LEU A 182 8.75 -0.39 -0.49
CA LEU A 182 8.84 -0.50 -1.95
C LEU A 182 9.38 -1.86 -2.41
N SER A 183 10.31 -2.47 -1.68
CA SER A 183 10.78 -3.82 -1.99
C SER A 183 9.68 -4.87 -1.86
N LEU A 184 8.83 -4.73 -0.85
CA LEU A 184 7.65 -5.57 -0.67
C LEU A 184 6.60 -5.29 -1.75
N SER A 185 6.36 -4.02 -2.10
CA SER A 185 5.46 -3.65 -3.20
C SER A 185 5.91 -4.28 -4.52
N ARG A 186 7.21 -4.21 -4.81
CA ARG A 186 7.80 -4.87 -5.99
C ARG A 186 7.55 -6.37 -5.97
N ARG A 187 7.79 -7.01 -4.85
CA ARG A 187 7.55 -8.44 -4.71
C ARG A 187 6.09 -8.80 -4.93
N ILE A 188 5.16 -8.08 -4.33
CA ILE A 188 3.73 -8.31 -4.50
C ILE A 188 3.33 -8.16 -5.97
N VAL A 189 3.79 -7.12 -6.64
CA VAL A 189 3.45 -6.87 -8.04
C VAL A 189 4.11 -7.89 -8.97
N GLU A 190 5.41 -8.15 -8.82
CA GLU A 190 6.17 -8.97 -9.78
C GLU A 190 6.02 -10.46 -9.52
N GLU A 191 6.09 -10.93 -8.26
CA GLU A 191 6.04 -12.36 -7.94
C GLU A 191 4.61 -12.88 -7.78
N TYR A 192 3.71 -12.14 -7.11
CA TYR A 192 2.34 -12.59 -6.85
C TYR A 192 1.37 -12.23 -7.97
N HIS A 193 1.54 -11.08 -8.63
CA HIS A 193 0.64 -10.61 -9.69
C HIS A 193 1.24 -10.72 -11.10
N GLN A 194 2.50 -11.17 -11.24
CA GLN A 194 3.20 -11.29 -12.53
C GLN A 194 3.20 -9.99 -13.34
N GLY A 195 3.10 -8.86 -12.64
CA GLY A 195 3.10 -7.52 -13.19
C GLY A 195 4.50 -6.90 -13.18
N LYS A 196 4.54 -5.58 -13.30
CA LYS A 196 5.77 -4.78 -13.25
C LYS A 196 5.52 -3.53 -12.42
N ILE A 197 6.51 -3.11 -11.63
CA ILE A 197 6.52 -1.84 -10.94
C ILE A 197 7.82 -1.10 -11.24
N ALA A 198 7.74 0.18 -11.58
CA ALA A 198 8.90 0.99 -11.90
C ALA A 198 8.66 2.48 -11.71
N VAL A 199 9.72 3.24 -11.47
CA VAL A 199 9.72 4.69 -11.67
C VAL A 199 9.74 4.94 -13.17
N ILE A 200 8.73 5.63 -13.69
CA ILE A 200 8.62 5.98 -15.11
C ILE A 200 9.06 7.42 -15.38
N ASP A 201 8.96 8.28 -14.38
CA ASP A 201 9.39 9.67 -14.45
C ASP A 201 9.72 10.17 -13.05
N SER A 202 10.83 10.92 -12.93
CA SER A 202 11.18 11.64 -11.70
C SER A 202 12.22 12.70 -11.97
N GLU A 203 12.00 13.88 -11.42
CA GLU A 203 12.93 15.00 -11.46
C GLU A 203 13.06 15.61 -10.06
N ILE A 204 14.29 15.90 -9.66
CA ILE A 204 14.59 16.49 -8.35
C ILE A 204 13.85 17.82 -8.20
N GLY A 205 13.07 17.94 -7.12
CA GLY A 205 12.27 19.13 -6.82
C GLY A 205 10.95 19.25 -7.61
N LYS A 206 10.63 18.30 -8.51
CA LYS A 206 9.38 18.33 -9.28
C LYS A 206 8.46 17.15 -9.00
N GLY A 207 9.01 16.05 -8.48
CA GLY A 207 8.23 14.90 -8.08
C GLY A 207 8.61 13.59 -8.77
N THR A 208 7.78 12.57 -8.55
CA THR A 208 8.00 11.20 -9.02
C THR A 208 6.69 10.59 -9.52
N THR A 209 6.78 9.76 -10.56
CA THR A 209 5.69 8.89 -11.00
C THR A 209 6.16 7.45 -10.93
N ILE A 210 5.46 6.64 -10.13
CA ILE A 210 5.65 5.19 -10.07
C ILE A 210 4.47 4.54 -10.78
N ARG A 211 4.77 3.63 -11.70
CA ARG A 211 3.78 2.85 -12.46
C ARG A 211 3.76 1.40 -12.03
N ILE A 212 2.55 0.89 -11.79
CA ILE A 212 2.24 -0.55 -11.75
C ILE A 212 1.64 -0.93 -13.08
N THR A 213 2.10 -2.02 -13.68
CA THR A 213 1.53 -2.61 -14.90
C THR A 213 1.10 -4.03 -14.59
N LEU A 214 -0.18 -4.34 -14.81
CA LEU A 214 -0.78 -5.68 -14.73
C LEU A 214 -1.09 -6.17 -16.15
N LYS A 215 -1.10 -7.50 -16.35
CA LYS A 215 -1.45 -8.13 -17.62
C LYS A 215 -2.86 -8.70 -17.56
#